data_536c209e074f379ba5feae14c6437212
#
_entry.id   536c209e074f379ba5feae14c6437212
#
_cell.length_a   1.000
_cell.length_b   1.000
_cell.length_c   1.000
_cell.angle_alpha   90.00
_cell.angle_beta   90.00
_cell.angle_gamma   90.00
#
_symmetry.space_group_name_H-M   'P 1'
#
loop_
_entity.id
_entity.type
_entity.pdbx_description
1 polymer ?
#
loop_
_entity_poly.entity_id
_entity_poly.type
_entity_poly.pdbx_seq_one_letter_code
_entity_poly.pdbx_strand_id
1 'polypeptide(L)'
;VGSEMCIRDRAHASTAVIAKFFPNDKLFGYVMKGELDSVDKVMKNPERPFTAIMGGSKVSSKIDIIMNLLGKVDNLILGGGMTFTFKKALGGHIGASICEDDKLDLAREIMQKAKEAGVNLVLSDQAVIADSFSNDANTKLANPMDIPDGWEGLDIGPETEKIFTDVIKNSKTILWNGPT
;
A
#
# COMPACT_ATOMS: atom_id res chain seq x y z
N VAL A 1 5.29 -19.28 -12.53
CA VAL A 1 5.33 -19.70 -11.12
C VAL A 1 5.33 -18.41 -10.30
N GLY A 2 4.21 -18.08 -9.65
CA GLY A 2 4.13 -16.93 -8.75
C GLY A 2 5.02 -17.14 -7.52
N SER A 3 5.45 -16.04 -6.89
CA SER A 3 6.11 -16.11 -5.59
C SER A 3 5.18 -16.74 -4.54
N GLU A 4 5.71 -17.36 -3.49
CA GLU A 4 4.92 -17.92 -2.39
C GLU A 4 3.96 -16.91 -1.79
N MET A 5 4.33 -15.63 -1.76
CA MET A 5 3.48 -14.53 -1.31
C MET A 5 2.24 -14.38 -2.20
N CYS A 6 2.39 -14.47 -3.54
CA CYS A 6 1.26 -14.42 -4.47
C CYS A 6 0.31 -15.63 -4.36
N ILE A 7 0.77 -16.74 -3.83
CA ILE A 7 -0.05 -17.95 -3.59
C ILE A 7 -0.85 -17.79 -2.30
N ARG A 8 -0.25 -17.27 -1.23
CA ARG A 8 -0.89 -17.16 0.10
C ARG A 8 -2.03 -16.14 0.15
N ASP A 9 -1.88 -15.01 -0.49
CA ASP A 9 -2.83 -13.90 -0.42
C ASP A 9 -3.91 -13.92 -1.52
N ARG A 10 -4.00 -15.02 -2.28
CA ARG A 10 -5.02 -15.22 -3.32
C ARG A 10 -5.79 -16.52 -3.15
N ALA A 11 -7.00 -16.57 -3.73
CA ALA A 11 -7.85 -17.77 -3.73
C ALA A 11 -7.34 -18.85 -4.71
N HIS A 12 -6.12 -19.29 -4.51
CA HIS A 12 -5.52 -20.38 -5.29
C HIS A 12 -6.09 -21.76 -4.92
N ALA A 13 -5.93 -22.72 -5.82
CA ALA A 13 -6.37 -24.10 -5.60
C ALA A 13 -5.76 -24.71 -4.33
N SER A 14 -4.47 -24.48 -4.09
CA SER A 14 -3.73 -25.00 -2.94
C SER A 14 -3.99 -24.30 -1.62
N THR A 15 -4.54 -23.09 -1.63
CA THR A 15 -4.74 -22.31 -0.39
C THR A 15 -6.21 -22.15 -0.01
N ALA A 16 -7.10 -21.98 -0.97
CA ALA A 16 -8.52 -21.73 -0.72
C ALA A 16 -9.42 -22.85 -1.23
N VAL A 17 -9.20 -23.33 -2.47
CA VAL A 17 -10.13 -24.27 -3.11
C VAL A 17 -10.03 -25.65 -2.50
N ILE A 18 -8.82 -26.13 -2.19
CA ILE A 18 -8.59 -27.46 -1.61
C ILE A 18 -9.35 -27.65 -0.28
N ALA A 19 -9.52 -26.59 0.49
CA ALA A 19 -10.25 -26.64 1.76
C ALA A 19 -11.72 -27.04 1.61
N LYS A 20 -12.31 -26.94 0.40
CA LYS A 20 -13.68 -27.39 0.13
C LYS A 20 -13.80 -28.92 0.09
N PHE A 21 -12.71 -29.62 -0.23
CA PHE A 21 -12.66 -31.08 -0.32
C PHE A 21 -12.32 -31.76 1.01
N PHE A 22 -11.88 -30.97 2.00
CA PHE A 22 -11.52 -31.47 3.35
C PHE A 22 -12.28 -30.68 4.41
N PRO A 23 -13.60 -30.90 4.58
CA PRO A 23 -14.43 -30.07 5.46
C PRO A 23 -14.03 -30.12 6.94
N ASN A 24 -13.51 -31.26 7.40
CA ASN A 24 -13.20 -31.50 8.81
C ASN A 24 -11.70 -31.57 9.13
N ASP A 25 -10.85 -31.71 8.09
CA ASP A 25 -9.41 -31.95 8.24
C ASP A 25 -8.61 -30.75 7.72
N LYS A 26 -8.86 -29.57 8.30
CA LYS A 26 -8.19 -28.32 7.96
C LYS A 26 -7.36 -27.87 9.15
N LEU A 27 -6.05 -27.89 8.99
CA LEU A 27 -5.12 -27.48 10.03
C LEU A 27 -4.10 -26.51 9.44
N PHE A 28 -3.73 -25.51 10.23
CA PHE A 28 -2.59 -24.66 9.93
C PHE A 28 -1.36 -25.15 10.71
N GLY A 29 -0.20 -25.11 10.07
CA GLY A 29 1.07 -25.26 10.77
C GLY A 29 1.27 -24.09 11.76
N TYR A 30 2.15 -24.28 12.73
CA TYR A 30 2.37 -23.31 13.82
C TYR A 30 2.76 -21.92 13.33
N VAL A 31 3.55 -21.81 12.26
CA VAL A 31 3.97 -20.52 11.67
C VAL A 31 2.77 -19.76 11.13
N MET A 32 1.96 -20.41 10.29
CA MET A 32 0.76 -19.78 9.73
C MET A 32 -0.26 -19.45 10.81
N LYS A 33 -0.43 -20.31 11.82
CA LYS A 33 -1.29 -19.99 12.96
C LYS A 33 -0.80 -18.75 13.70
N GLY A 34 0.51 -18.61 13.93
CA GLY A 34 1.09 -17.42 14.57
C GLY A 34 0.86 -16.15 13.76
N GLU A 35 0.98 -16.22 12.42
CA GLU A 35 0.66 -15.09 11.53
C GLU A 35 -0.82 -14.69 11.64
N LEU A 36 -1.74 -15.67 11.57
CA LEU A 36 -3.18 -15.42 11.69
C LEU A 36 -3.55 -14.87 13.06
N ASP A 37 -3.03 -15.41 14.13
CA ASP A 37 -3.27 -14.94 15.50
C ASP A 37 -2.77 -13.49 15.68
N SER A 38 -1.64 -13.14 15.06
CA SER A 38 -1.07 -11.79 15.07
C SER A 38 -1.94 -10.79 14.30
N VAL A 39 -2.38 -11.17 13.09
CA VAL A 39 -3.30 -10.33 12.29
C VAL A 39 -4.63 -10.16 13.03
N ASP A 40 -5.19 -11.24 13.56
CA ASP A 40 -6.44 -11.21 14.32
C ASP A 40 -6.36 -10.28 15.53
N LYS A 41 -5.26 -10.31 16.28
CA LYS A 41 -5.03 -9.43 17.43
C LYS A 41 -5.03 -7.96 17.00
N VAL A 42 -4.30 -7.63 15.94
CA VAL A 42 -4.21 -6.28 15.39
C VAL A 42 -5.57 -5.79 14.85
N MET A 43 -6.33 -6.67 14.19
CA MET A 43 -7.59 -6.28 13.55
C MET A 43 -8.78 -6.20 14.51
N LYS A 44 -8.76 -6.95 15.63
CA LYS A 44 -9.88 -6.98 16.59
C LYS A 44 -9.75 -5.91 17.67
N ASN A 45 -8.55 -5.72 18.23
CA ASN A 45 -8.32 -4.81 19.35
C ASN A 45 -6.96 -4.08 19.20
N PRO A 46 -6.77 -3.22 18.19
CA PRO A 46 -5.53 -2.46 18.05
C PRO A 46 -5.41 -1.40 19.16
N GLU A 47 -4.20 -1.23 19.68
CA GLU A 47 -3.87 -0.03 20.44
C GLU A 47 -3.78 1.16 19.49
N ARG A 48 -4.41 2.28 19.84
CA ARG A 48 -4.45 3.49 18.99
C ARG A 48 -3.39 4.51 19.39
N PRO A 49 -2.84 5.29 18.44
CA PRO A 49 -3.21 5.32 17.02
C PRO A 49 -2.77 4.06 16.26
N PHE A 50 -3.65 3.55 15.40
CA PHE A 50 -3.39 2.42 14.52
C PHE A 50 -3.08 2.92 13.10
N THR A 51 -1.89 2.60 12.60
CA THR A 51 -1.42 2.97 11.26
C THR A 51 -1.28 1.74 10.38
N ALA A 52 -1.92 1.78 9.22
CA ALA A 52 -1.64 0.83 8.14
C ALA A 52 -0.70 1.47 7.11
N ILE A 53 0.31 0.70 6.69
CA ILE A 53 1.23 1.05 5.61
C ILE A 53 0.95 0.09 4.46
N MET A 54 0.51 0.63 3.33
CA MET A 54 0.16 -0.14 2.15
C MET A 54 1.04 0.30 0.99
N GLY A 55 1.85 -0.62 0.51
CA GLY A 55 2.71 -0.39 -0.64
C GLY A 55 2.40 -1.31 -1.81
N GLY A 56 2.97 -1.00 -2.96
CA GLY A 56 2.84 -1.77 -4.18
C GLY A 56 2.68 -0.90 -5.42
N SER A 57 2.63 -1.52 -6.59
CA SER A 57 2.56 -0.81 -7.87
C SER A 57 1.14 -0.50 -8.33
N LYS A 58 0.13 -1.26 -7.87
CA LYS A 58 -1.24 -1.22 -8.39
C LYS A 58 -2.27 -1.02 -7.30
N VAL A 59 -3.10 0.02 -7.44
CA VAL A 59 -4.26 0.30 -6.58
C VAL A 59 -5.28 -0.82 -6.69
N SER A 60 -5.56 -1.30 -7.93
CA SER A 60 -6.54 -2.35 -8.22
C SER A 60 -6.31 -3.64 -7.44
N SER A 61 -5.05 -3.97 -7.14
CA SER A 61 -4.71 -5.19 -6.38
C SER A 61 -4.90 -5.06 -4.87
N LYS A 62 -5.07 -3.85 -4.36
CA LYS A 62 -5.13 -3.55 -2.92
C LYS A 62 -6.44 -2.91 -2.47
N ILE A 63 -7.35 -2.63 -3.41
CA ILE A 63 -8.58 -1.88 -3.12
C ILE A 63 -9.40 -2.49 -1.99
N ASP A 64 -9.66 -3.79 -2.03
CA ASP A 64 -10.49 -4.45 -1.02
C ASP A 64 -9.87 -4.34 0.38
N ILE A 65 -8.54 -4.46 0.45
CA ILE A 65 -7.80 -4.32 1.70
C ILE A 65 -7.85 -2.88 2.18
N ILE A 66 -7.58 -1.91 1.31
CA ILE A 66 -7.63 -0.47 1.64
C ILE A 66 -9.02 -0.10 2.16
N MET A 67 -10.07 -0.48 1.44
CA MET A 67 -11.45 -0.17 1.83
C MET A 67 -11.84 -0.79 3.17
N ASN A 68 -11.39 -2.02 3.44
CA ASN A 68 -11.62 -2.69 4.73
C ASN A 68 -10.84 -2.04 5.88
N LEU A 69 -9.70 -1.42 5.60
CA LEU A 69 -8.88 -0.74 6.61
C LEU A 69 -9.41 0.65 6.96
N LEU A 70 -10.04 1.38 6.03
CA LEU A 70 -10.54 2.74 6.27
C LEU A 70 -11.50 2.85 7.47
N GLY A 71 -12.22 1.78 7.80
CA GLY A 71 -13.08 1.74 8.99
C GLY A 71 -12.37 1.36 10.30
N LYS A 72 -11.06 1.10 10.28
CA LYS A 72 -10.34 0.48 11.41
C LYS A 72 -9.09 1.24 11.83
N VAL A 73 -8.46 1.96 10.91
CA VAL A 73 -7.18 2.64 11.15
C VAL A 73 -7.38 4.13 11.42
N ASP A 74 -6.43 4.74 12.13
CA ASP A 74 -6.38 6.19 12.31
C ASP A 74 -5.54 6.85 11.21
N ASN A 75 -4.48 6.16 10.75
CA ASN A 75 -3.65 6.63 9.64
C ASN A 75 -3.51 5.53 8.59
N LEU A 76 -3.50 5.93 7.33
CA LEU A 76 -3.21 5.09 6.18
C LEU A 76 -2.10 5.71 5.35
N ILE A 77 -0.92 5.10 5.36
CA ILE A 77 0.20 5.49 4.51
C ILE A 77 0.12 4.67 3.23
N LEU A 78 0.06 5.34 2.09
CA LEU A 78 0.12 4.72 0.77
C LEU A 78 1.48 5.03 0.12
N GLY A 79 2.25 3.98 -0.13
CA GLY A 79 3.58 4.06 -0.72
C GLY A 79 3.72 3.23 -1.99
N GLY A 80 4.94 3.21 -2.51
CA GLY A 80 5.26 2.51 -3.75
C GLY A 80 4.62 3.15 -4.99
N GLY A 81 4.66 2.45 -6.11
CA GLY A 81 4.20 2.96 -7.41
C GLY A 81 2.73 3.36 -7.47
N MET A 82 1.87 2.76 -6.60
CA MET A 82 0.46 3.14 -6.56
C MET A 82 0.25 4.62 -6.18
N THR A 83 1.18 5.23 -5.45
CA THR A 83 1.12 6.65 -5.06
C THR A 83 0.93 7.57 -6.27
N PHE A 84 1.57 7.25 -7.40
CA PHE A 84 1.47 8.07 -8.60
C PHE A 84 0.08 8.04 -9.24
N THR A 85 -0.68 6.94 -9.09
CA THR A 85 -2.09 6.90 -9.47
C THR A 85 -2.91 7.89 -8.64
N PHE A 86 -2.67 7.98 -7.33
CA PHE A 86 -3.33 8.99 -6.46
C PHE A 86 -2.90 10.41 -6.80
N LYS A 87 -1.61 10.66 -7.05
CA LYS A 87 -1.11 11.98 -7.43
C LYS A 87 -1.69 12.45 -8.77
N LYS A 88 -1.79 11.57 -9.77
CA LYS A 88 -2.46 11.86 -11.04
C LYS A 88 -3.96 12.10 -10.86
N ALA A 89 -4.64 11.34 -10.01
CA ALA A 89 -6.05 11.55 -9.67
C ALA A 89 -6.32 12.92 -9.04
N LEU A 90 -5.33 13.49 -8.34
CA LEU A 90 -5.34 14.85 -7.80
C LEU A 90 -4.99 15.93 -8.83
N GLY A 91 -4.70 15.57 -10.08
CA GLY A 91 -4.34 16.48 -11.16
C GLY A 91 -2.84 16.72 -11.31
N GLY A 92 -1.99 15.92 -10.66
CA GLY A 92 -0.53 16.02 -10.80
C GLY A 92 -0.03 15.50 -12.14
N HIS A 93 1.11 16.04 -12.58
CA HIS A 93 1.91 15.56 -13.69
C HIS A 93 2.96 14.59 -13.15
N ILE A 94 2.86 13.32 -13.52
CA ILE A 94 3.67 12.24 -12.93
C ILE A 94 4.78 11.72 -13.85
N GLY A 95 5.05 12.41 -14.98
CA GLY A 95 6.05 12.00 -15.98
C GLY A 95 5.80 10.59 -16.51
N ALA A 96 6.86 9.79 -16.56
CA ALA A 96 6.82 8.39 -16.97
C ALA A 96 6.50 7.41 -15.82
N SER A 97 6.14 7.91 -14.63
CA SER A 97 5.87 7.06 -13.45
C SER A 97 4.74 6.07 -13.71
N ILE A 98 4.82 4.90 -13.07
CA ILE A 98 3.79 3.87 -13.16
C ILE A 98 2.42 4.41 -12.72
N CYS A 99 1.38 4.13 -13.50
CA CYS A 99 0.03 4.60 -13.20
C CYS A 99 -1.03 3.64 -13.75
N GLU A 100 -2.14 3.51 -13.03
CA GLU A 100 -3.35 2.84 -13.52
C GLU A 100 -4.37 3.92 -13.93
N ASP A 101 -4.33 4.35 -15.19
CA ASP A 101 -5.18 5.43 -15.71
C ASP A 101 -6.69 5.11 -15.64
N ASP A 102 -7.03 3.84 -15.75
CA ASP A 102 -8.41 3.34 -15.60
C ASP A 102 -8.89 3.31 -14.13
N LYS A 103 -8.04 3.64 -13.16
CA LYS A 103 -8.32 3.62 -11.72
C LYS A 103 -8.27 5.01 -11.05
N LEU A 104 -8.20 6.08 -11.82
CA LEU A 104 -8.15 7.43 -11.25
C LEU A 104 -9.42 7.78 -10.45
N ASP A 105 -10.60 7.39 -10.94
CA ASP A 105 -11.85 7.63 -10.22
C ASP A 105 -11.93 6.81 -8.94
N LEU A 106 -11.39 5.59 -8.97
CA LEU A 106 -11.26 4.74 -7.81
C LEU A 106 -10.33 5.35 -6.74
N ALA A 107 -9.19 5.92 -7.17
CA ALA A 107 -8.29 6.63 -6.27
C ALA A 107 -8.99 7.83 -5.61
N ARG A 108 -9.81 8.58 -6.36
CA ARG A 108 -10.63 9.69 -5.80
C ARG A 108 -11.65 9.18 -4.79
N GLU A 109 -12.32 8.07 -5.08
CA GLU A 109 -13.27 7.43 -4.17
C GLU A 109 -12.61 7.01 -2.85
N ILE A 110 -11.42 6.39 -2.91
CA ILE A 110 -10.65 6.01 -1.72
C ILE A 110 -10.31 7.24 -0.88
N MET A 111 -9.81 8.32 -1.50
CA MET A 111 -9.49 9.57 -0.80
C MET A 111 -10.72 10.19 -0.14
N GLN A 112 -11.86 10.20 -0.81
CA GLN A 112 -13.11 10.70 -0.27
C GLN A 112 -13.59 9.88 0.93
N LYS A 113 -13.57 8.55 0.81
CA LYS A 113 -13.95 7.64 1.90
C LYS A 113 -13.00 7.73 3.10
N ALA A 114 -11.69 7.92 2.87
CA ALA A 114 -10.74 8.16 3.95
C ALA A 114 -11.10 9.43 4.73
N LYS A 115 -11.43 10.51 4.01
CA LYS A 115 -11.88 11.77 4.62
C LYS A 115 -13.18 11.61 5.40
N GLU A 116 -14.17 10.90 4.85
CA GLU A 116 -15.45 10.64 5.50
C GLU A 116 -15.30 9.77 6.76
N ALA A 117 -14.38 8.81 6.73
CA ALA A 117 -14.05 7.95 7.86
C ALA A 117 -13.16 8.64 8.92
N GLY A 118 -12.68 9.86 8.65
CA GLY A 118 -11.75 10.57 9.55
C GLY A 118 -10.36 9.97 9.59
N VAL A 119 -9.97 9.18 8.57
CA VAL A 119 -8.66 8.56 8.45
C VAL A 119 -7.67 9.55 7.84
N ASN A 120 -6.52 9.72 8.50
CA ASN A 120 -5.42 10.50 7.98
C ASN A 120 -4.72 9.71 6.85
N LEU A 121 -5.05 10.04 5.59
CA LEU A 121 -4.43 9.47 4.41
C LEU A 121 -3.13 10.20 4.11
N VAL A 122 -2.00 9.49 4.16
CA VAL A 122 -0.65 10.05 3.97
C VAL A 122 -0.10 9.54 2.64
N LEU A 123 0.21 10.47 1.76
CA LEU A 123 0.85 10.23 0.46
C LEU A 123 2.23 10.89 0.44
N SER A 124 3.10 10.45 -0.47
CA SER A 124 4.43 11.05 -0.63
C SER A 124 4.34 12.51 -1.09
N ASP A 125 5.12 13.40 -0.49
CA ASP A 125 5.24 14.81 -0.86
C ASP A 125 6.54 15.13 -1.60
N GLN A 126 7.50 14.22 -1.51
CA GLN A 126 8.76 14.26 -2.25
C GLN A 126 9.13 12.85 -2.71
N ALA A 127 9.59 12.72 -3.94
CA ALA A 127 10.04 11.46 -4.52
C ALA A 127 11.48 11.58 -5.03
N VAL A 128 12.19 10.46 -5.00
CA VAL A 128 13.38 10.24 -5.81
C VAL A 128 12.91 9.80 -7.18
N ILE A 129 13.24 10.57 -8.20
CA ILE A 129 12.92 10.28 -9.59
C ILE A 129 14.18 9.92 -10.37
N ALA A 130 14.04 9.09 -11.40
CA ALA A 130 15.12 8.66 -12.27
C ALA A 130 14.74 8.82 -13.74
N ASP A 131 15.76 8.92 -14.61
CA ASP A 131 15.61 8.97 -16.07
C ASP A 131 15.48 7.58 -16.71
N SER A 132 15.66 6.52 -15.93
CA SER A 132 15.48 5.13 -16.35
C SER A 132 15.40 4.19 -15.14
N PHE A 133 14.77 3.02 -15.31
CA PHE A 133 14.74 1.97 -14.29
C PHE A 133 16.06 1.17 -14.30
N SER A 134 17.12 1.76 -13.76
CA SER A 134 18.47 1.19 -13.73
C SER A 134 19.25 1.64 -12.50
N ASN A 135 20.18 0.81 -12.02
CA ASN A 135 21.09 1.18 -10.93
C ASN A 135 22.06 2.31 -11.32
N ASP A 136 22.29 2.50 -12.62
CA ASP A 136 23.19 3.53 -13.18
C ASP A 136 22.41 4.78 -13.65
N ALA A 137 21.11 4.87 -13.37
CA ALA A 137 20.27 6.00 -13.75
C ALA A 137 20.68 7.30 -13.04
N ASN A 138 20.50 8.43 -13.72
CA ASN A 138 20.57 9.71 -13.03
C ASN A 138 19.35 9.87 -12.15
N THR A 139 19.54 10.31 -10.91
CA THR A 139 18.47 10.52 -9.94
C THR A 139 18.43 11.95 -9.45
N LYS A 140 17.24 12.43 -9.11
CA LYS A 140 17.03 13.72 -8.43
C LYS A 140 15.77 13.69 -7.59
N LEU A 141 15.62 14.67 -6.71
CA LEU A 141 14.41 14.86 -5.93
C LEU A 141 13.40 15.69 -6.74
N ALA A 142 12.12 15.33 -6.64
CA ALA A 142 11.03 16.07 -7.26
C ALA A 142 9.76 16.01 -6.41
N ASN A 143 8.86 16.96 -6.65
CA ASN A 143 7.49 16.87 -6.15
C ASN A 143 6.73 15.81 -6.97
N PRO A 144 6.09 14.82 -6.34
CA PRO A 144 5.31 13.80 -7.04
C PRO A 144 4.12 14.33 -7.86
N MET A 145 3.75 15.60 -7.65
CA MET A 145 2.72 16.28 -8.43
C MET A 145 3.27 16.95 -9.70
N ASP A 146 4.61 17.04 -9.85
CA ASP A 146 5.25 17.73 -10.96
C ASP A 146 6.57 17.03 -11.36
N ILE A 147 6.43 15.83 -11.90
CA ILE A 147 7.57 15.04 -12.41
C ILE A 147 7.74 15.33 -13.89
N PRO A 148 8.94 15.76 -14.33
CA PRO A 148 9.20 16.06 -15.74
C PRO A 148 8.99 14.85 -16.67
N ASP A 149 8.65 15.12 -17.95
CA ASP A 149 8.57 14.08 -18.97
C ASP A 149 9.90 13.31 -19.09
N GLY A 150 9.80 12.00 -19.29
CA GLY A 150 10.97 11.12 -19.37
C GLY A 150 11.60 10.77 -18.02
N TRP A 151 11.07 11.26 -16.90
CA TRP A 151 11.46 10.88 -15.55
C TRP A 151 10.36 10.07 -14.88
N GLU A 152 10.74 9.09 -14.10
CA GLU A 152 9.82 8.25 -13.34
C GLU A 152 10.14 8.27 -11.84
N GLY A 153 9.12 8.24 -11.01
CA GLY A 153 9.27 8.13 -9.56
C GLY A 153 9.57 6.70 -9.16
N LEU A 154 10.64 6.52 -8.40
CA LEU A 154 11.12 5.19 -7.98
C LEU A 154 11.04 4.98 -6.46
N ASP A 155 11.27 6.03 -5.67
CA ASP A 155 11.31 5.91 -4.21
C ASP A 155 10.82 7.21 -3.53
N ILE A 156 10.63 7.16 -2.23
CA ILE A 156 10.30 8.33 -1.42
C ILE A 156 11.55 9.19 -1.20
N GLY A 157 11.37 10.52 -1.18
CA GLY A 157 12.44 11.45 -0.83
C GLY A 157 12.49 11.73 0.68
N PRO A 158 13.57 12.41 1.16
CA PRO A 158 13.80 12.67 2.58
C PRO A 158 12.66 13.39 3.31
N GLU A 159 11.92 14.28 2.63
CA GLU A 159 10.77 14.96 3.23
C GLU A 159 9.62 13.97 3.49
N THR A 160 9.35 13.09 2.54
CA THR A 160 8.36 12.03 2.71
C THR A 160 8.76 11.05 3.79
N GLU A 161 10.05 10.65 3.84
CA GLU A 161 10.59 9.79 4.89
C GLU A 161 10.35 10.40 6.29
N LYS A 162 10.58 11.71 6.44
CA LYS A 162 10.29 12.41 7.69
C LYS A 162 8.83 12.37 8.07
N ILE A 163 7.93 12.67 7.12
CA ILE A 163 6.47 12.63 7.33
C ILE A 163 6.02 11.22 7.76
N PHE A 164 6.46 10.20 7.04
CA PHE A 164 6.12 8.80 7.36
C PHE A 164 6.67 8.40 8.73
N THR A 165 7.92 8.78 9.02
CA THR A 165 8.57 8.54 10.31
C THR A 165 7.78 9.17 11.46
N ASP A 166 7.31 10.39 11.32
CA ASP A 166 6.55 11.09 12.37
C ASP A 166 5.22 10.38 12.63
N VAL A 167 4.51 9.94 11.58
CA VAL A 167 3.27 9.16 11.72
C VAL A 167 3.54 7.82 12.41
N ILE A 168 4.58 7.10 11.97
CA ILE A 168 4.97 5.79 12.50
C ILE A 168 5.36 5.88 13.97
N LYS A 169 6.19 6.86 14.36
CA LYS A 169 6.63 7.05 15.75
C LYS A 169 5.49 7.36 16.71
N ASN A 170 4.44 8.01 16.23
CA ASN A 170 3.26 8.33 17.03
C ASN A 170 2.23 7.18 17.07
N SER A 171 2.47 6.09 16.36
CA SER A 171 1.56 4.94 16.29
C SER A 171 1.84 3.94 17.42
N LYS A 172 0.78 3.29 17.90
CA LYS A 172 0.86 2.18 18.86
C LYS A 172 0.76 0.83 18.19
N THR A 173 -0.01 0.76 17.11
CA THR A 173 -0.15 -0.44 16.29
C THR A 173 0.20 -0.11 14.85
N ILE A 174 0.97 -0.98 14.21
CA ILE A 174 1.37 -0.82 12.81
C ILE A 174 1.08 -2.13 12.07
N LEU A 175 0.37 -2.02 10.95
CA LEU A 175 0.20 -3.08 9.96
C LEU A 175 0.91 -2.66 8.68
N TRP A 176 1.90 -3.40 8.25
CA TRP A 176 2.68 -3.08 7.05
C TRP A 176 2.53 -4.18 5.99
N ASN A 177 2.09 -3.80 4.80
CA ASN A 177 1.96 -4.70 3.65
C ASN A 177 2.49 -4.06 2.37
N GLY A 178 3.54 -4.62 1.81
CA GLY A 178 4.15 -4.23 0.54
C GLY A 178 5.27 -3.21 0.65
N PRO A 179 6.05 -3.03 -0.44
CA PRO A 179 7.11 -2.03 -0.53
C PRO A 179 6.51 -0.62 -0.61
N THR A 180 7.20 0.32 -0.01
CA THR A 180 6.80 1.75 0.01
C THR A 180 7.80 2.61 -0.73
#